data_4ef24ff6e36820d1721db901a876036b
#
_entry.id   4ef24ff6e36820d1721db901a876036b
#
_cell.length_a   1.000
_cell.length_b   1.000
_cell.length_c   1.000
_cell.angle_alpha   90.00
_cell.angle_beta   90.00
_cell.angle_gamma   90.00
#
_symmetry.space_group_name_H-M   'P 1'
#
loop_
_entity.id
_entity.type
_entity.pdbx_description
1 polymer ?
#
loop_
_entity_poly.entity_id
_entity_poly.type
_entity_poly.pdbx_seq_one_letter_code
_entity_poly.pdbx_strand_id
1 'polypeptide(L)'
;MKTMYLALVALVTLAACADTSGGYNPAGFEGGSGWNDNEISAEDLNDPTSQAYFENSVGNTVLFDVDGFTLNSSAKVALDIQAEWLLSNPGYVIVLEGHADERGTREYNLALGFRRAQSVQEYLVARGVSGLRLKTRSYGKERPVEICSSERCYEKNRRTVTILSQSLS
;
A
#
# COMPACT_ATOMS: atom_id res chain seq x y z
N MET A 1 68.63 3.40 55.11
CA MET A 1 68.21 2.04 54.73
C MET A 1 67.17 2.24 53.68
N LYS A 2 67.55 2.10 52.39
CA LYS A 2 67.14 0.99 51.53
C LYS A 2 65.62 0.91 51.43
N THR A 3 64.97 1.03 50.31
CA THR A 3 65.11 0.28 49.05
C THR A 3 64.36 0.97 47.93
N MET A 4 64.97 1.00 46.86
CA MET A 4 64.67 1.19 45.47
C MET A 4 63.54 0.22 44.99
N TYR A 5 62.45 0.77 44.42
CA TYR A 5 61.52 0.00 43.59
C TYR A 5 61.34 0.66 42.23
N LEU A 6 61.77 -0.03 41.23
CA LEU A 6 61.56 0.29 39.82
C LEU A 6 60.07 0.31 39.50
N ALA A 7 59.62 1.41 38.96
CA ALA A 7 58.30 1.52 38.33
C ALA A 7 58.44 1.08 36.87
N LEU A 8 57.82 -0.05 36.53
CA LEU A 8 57.65 -0.54 35.16
C LEU A 8 56.46 0.24 34.53
N VAL A 9 56.77 1.13 33.59
CA VAL A 9 55.75 1.78 32.79
C VAL A 9 55.32 0.85 31.66
N ALA A 10 54.13 0.26 31.78
CA ALA A 10 53.50 -0.50 30.72
C ALA A 10 52.82 0.48 29.74
N LEU A 11 53.39 0.63 28.56
CA LEU A 11 52.75 1.32 27.43
C LEU A 11 51.61 0.44 26.89
N VAL A 12 50.38 0.83 27.16
CA VAL A 12 49.20 0.24 26.49
C VAL A 12 48.99 1.01 25.19
N THR A 13 49.38 0.43 24.07
CA THR A 13 49.05 0.91 22.74
C THR A 13 47.60 0.50 22.44
N LEU A 14 46.68 1.51 22.40
CA LEU A 14 45.36 1.32 21.82
C LEU A 14 45.53 1.15 20.31
N ALA A 15 45.29 -0.10 19.84
CA ALA A 15 45.07 -0.35 18.43
C ALA A 15 43.69 0.17 18.05
N ALA A 16 43.65 1.28 17.32
CA ALA A 16 42.43 1.73 16.65
C ALA A 16 42.09 0.74 15.52
N CYS A 17 41.03 -0.03 15.68
CA CYS A 17 40.41 -0.77 14.58
C CYS A 17 39.81 0.27 13.62
N ALA A 18 40.51 0.55 12.53
CA ALA A 18 39.94 1.21 11.37
C ALA A 18 39.01 0.20 10.69
N ASP A 19 37.70 0.45 10.71
CA ASP A 19 36.73 -0.24 9.88
C ASP A 19 37.02 0.07 8.42
N THR A 20 37.78 -0.82 7.78
CA THR A 20 37.88 -0.88 6.33
C THR A 20 36.66 -1.67 5.84
N SER A 21 35.55 -0.99 5.57
CA SER A 21 34.47 -1.50 4.74
C SER A 21 34.98 -1.66 3.31
N GLY A 22 35.90 -2.58 3.10
CA GLY A 22 36.32 -3.06 1.79
C GLY A 22 35.26 -4.02 1.27
N GLY A 23 34.38 -3.52 0.40
CA GLY A 23 33.42 -4.34 -0.32
C GLY A 23 34.14 -5.42 -1.11
N TYR A 24 33.90 -6.67 -0.74
CA TYR A 24 34.22 -7.82 -1.57
C TYR A 24 33.34 -7.77 -2.81
N ASN A 25 33.93 -7.43 -3.94
CA ASN A 25 33.26 -7.43 -5.23
C ASN A 25 33.74 -8.67 -6.03
N PRO A 26 33.03 -9.82 -5.95
CA PRO A 26 33.33 -10.93 -6.82
C PRO A 26 32.74 -10.67 -8.20
N ALA A 27 33.61 -10.33 -9.14
CA ALA A 27 33.44 -10.46 -10.59
C ALA A 27 32.10 -10.00 -11.19
N GLY A 28 32.08 -8.78 -11.75
CA GLY A 28 31.46 -8.47 -13.05
C GLY A 28 30.05 -9.04 -13.29
N PHE A 29 29.05 -8.65 -12.47
CA PHE A 29 27.67 -8.64 -12.89
C PHE A 29 27.23 -7.18 -13.02
N GLU A 30 27.41 -6.61 -14.21
CA GLU A 30 26.71 -5.39 -14.60
C GLU A 30 25.24 -5.74 -14.81
N GLY A 31 24.56 -6.07 -13.73
CA GLY A 31 23.11 -6.18 -13.69
C GLY A 31 22.56 -4.78 -13.50
N GLY A 32 21.94 -4.23 -14.57
CA GLY A 32 21.23 -2.97 -14.51
C GLY A 32 20.27 -2.97 -13.31
N SER A 33 20.51 -2.15 -12.34
CA SER A 33 19.62 -1.85 -11.22
C SER A 33 18.41 -1.06 -11.75
N GLY A 34 17.49 -1.78 -12.37
CA GLY A 34 16.16 -1.29 -12.70
C GLY A 34 15.16 -1.58 -11.59
N TRP A 35 15.56 -1.54 -10.33
CA TRP A 35 14.63 -1.42 -9.23
C TRP A 35 14.28 0.05 -9.11
N ASN A 36 13.18 0.43 -9.76
CA ASN A 36 12.50 1.67 -9.44
C ASN A 36 11.89 1.49 -8.06
N ASP A 37 12.68 1.69 -7.02
CA ASP A 37 12.18 2.06 -5.71
C ASP A 37 11.54 3.44 -5.91
N ASN A 38 10.26 3.46 -6.22
CA ASN A 38 9.43 4.65 -6.12
C ASN A 38 9.34 4.97 -4.62
N GLU A 39 10.41 5.54 -4.06
CA GLU A 39 10.32 6.24 -2.80
C GLU A 39 9.33 7.38 -3.00
N ILE A 40 8.17 7.26 -2.37
CA ILE A 40 7.15 8.32 -2.36
C ILE A 40 7.83 9.54 -1.72
N SER A 41 8.10 10.56 -2.52
CA SER A 41 8.73 11.78 -2.03
C SER A 41 7.73 12.60 -1.20
N ALA A 42 8.23 13.46 -0.31
CA ALA A 42 7.38 14.39 0.42
C ALA A 42 6.67 15.36 -0.54
N GLU A 43 7.20 15.59 -1.72
CA GLU A 43 6.60 16.39 -2.78
C GLU A 43 5.38 15.67 -3.36
N ASP A 44 5.47 14.35 -3.62
CA ASP A 44 4.34 13.54 -4.12
C ASP A 44 3.17 13.48 -3.14
N LEU A 45 3.45 13.47 -1.84
CA LEU A 45 2.41 13.50 -0.80
C LEU A 45 1.66 14.84 -0.75
N ASN A 46 2.30 15.94 -1.14
CA ASN A 46 1.72 17.28 -1.14
C ASN A 46 1.15 17.68 -2.52
N ASP A 47 1.45 16.95 -3.59
CA ASP A 47 0.88 17.21 -4.91
C ASP A 47 -0.57 16.68 -4.97
N PRO A 48 -1.60 17.56 -5.03
CA PRO A 48 -2.99 17.15 -5.05
C PRO A 48 -3.39 16.35 -6.30
N THR A 49 -2.53 16.26 -7.30
CA THR A 49 -2.78 15.49 -8.53
C THR A 49 -2.11 14.11 -8.51
N SER A 50 -1.28 13.84 -7.52
CA SER A 50 -0.51 12.60 -7.43
C SER A 50 -1.33 11.40 -6.93
N GLN A 51 -0.91 10.20 -7.30
CA GLN A 51 -1.45 8.95 -6.74
C GLN A 51 -1.20 8.87 -5.22
N ALA A 52 -0.04 9.32 -4.75
CA ALA A 52 0.30 9.31 -3.33
C ALA A 52 -0.65 10.19 -2.50
N TYR A 53 -1.02 11.37 -3.02
CA TYR A 53 -2.03 12.22 -2.39
C TYR A 53 -3.39 11.54 -2.33
N PHE A 54 -3.81 10.90 -3.42
CA PHE A 54 -5.08 10.16 -3.45
C PHE A 54 -5.12 9.07 -2.37
N GLU A 55 -4.07 8.26 -2.27
CA GLU A 55 -4.01 7.15 -1.32
C GLU A 55 -3.98 7.61 0.14
N ASN A 56 -3.26 8.69 0.45
CA ASN A 56 -3.01 9.13 1.82
C ASN A 56 -3.98 10.21 2.33
N SER A 57 -4.43 11.12 1.45
CA SER A 57 -5.26 12.27 1.84
C SER A 57 -6.73 12.10 1.47
N VAL A 58 -7.03 11.55 0.29
CA VAL A 58 -8.40 11.27 -0.16
C VAL A 58 -8.89 9.95 0.44
N GLY A 59 -8.03 8.94 0.51
CA GLY A 59 -8.34 7.59 0.95
C GLY A 59 -8.89 6.73 -0.19
N ASN A 60 -8.29 5.58 -0.39
CA ASN A 60 -8.59 4.68 -1.51
C ASN A 60 -9.48 3.49 -1.14
N THR A 61 -9.94 3.40 0.10
CA THR A 61 -10.59 2.18 0.63
C THR A 61 -11.99 2.46 1.16
N VAL A 62 -12.94 1.60 0.83
CA VAL A 62 -14.28 1.57 1.43
C VAL A 62 -14.56 0.19 2.04
N LEU A 63 -15.21 0.19 3.20
CA LEU A 63 -15.53 -1.03 3.96
C LEU A 63 -16.98 -1.45 3.76
N PHE A 64 -17.23 -2.75 3.99
CA PHE A 64 -18.56 -3.37 3.85
C PHE A 64 -18.96 -4.16 5.09
N ASP A 65 -20.26 -4.26 5.28
CA ASP A 65 -20.84 -5.09 6.33
C ASP A 65 -20.60 -6.58 6.05
N VAL A 66 -20.87 -7.41 7.08
CA VAL A 66 -20.79 -8.86 6.99
C VAL A 66 -21.69 -9.34 5.86
N ASP A 67 -21.13 -10.15 4.95
CA ASP A 67 -21.83 -10.73 3.81
C ASP A 67 -22.53 -9.69 2.88
N GLY A 68 -22.24 -8.40 3.10
CA GLY A 68 -22.84 -7.30 2.37
C GLY A 68 -21.96 -6.80 1.21
N PHE A 69 -22.64 -6.26 0.19
CA PHE A 69 -22.06 -5.51 -0.92
C PHE A 69 -22.77 -4.16 -1.14
N THR A 70 -23.70 -3.81 -0.26
CA THR A 70 -24.42 -2.54 -0.28
C THR A 70 -23.55 -1.45 0.37
N LEU A 71 -23.47 -0.29 -0.24
CA LEU A 71 -22.75 0.86 0.29
C LEU A 71 -23.53 1.50 1.44
N ASN A 72 -22.96 1.50 2.62
CA ASN A 72 -23.47 2.24 3.79
C ASN A 72 -23.16 3.74 3.68
N SER A 73 -23.63 4.55 4.63
CA SER A 73 -23.48 6.01 4.60
C SER A 73 -22.02 6.46 4.61
N SER A 74 -21.15 5.80 5.40
CA SER A 74 -19.73 6.13 5.47
C SER A 74 -18.99 5.79 4.18
N ALA A 75 -19.31 4.64 3.56
CA ALA A 75 -18.78 4.28 2.26
C ALA A 75 -19.15 5.29 1.17
N LYS A 76 -20.40 5.78 1.18
CA LYS A 76 -20.86 6.79 0.23
C LYS A 76 -20.14 8.13 0.40
N VAL A 77 -19.92 8.58 1.64
CA VAL A 77 -19.14 9.81 1.90
C VAL A 77 -17.71 9.67 1.40
N ALA A 78 -17.04 8.54 1.66
CA ALA A 78 -15.70 8.30 1.14
C ALA A 78 -15.67 8.29 -0.39
N LEU A 79 -16.65 7.67 -1.03
CA LEU A 79 -16.75 7.61 -2.48
C LEU A 79 -17.11 8.97 -3.12
N ASP A 80 -17.82 9.84 -2.41
CA ASP A 80 -18.09 11.21 -2.88
C ASP A 80 -16.79 12.01 -2.99
N ILE A 81 -15.92 11.90 -1.98
CA ILE A 81 -14.60 12.55 -1.99
C ILE A 81 -13.71 11.94 -3.08
N GLN A 82 -13.72 10.62 -3.24
CA GLN A 82 -12.99 9.96 -4.33
C GLN A 82 -13.49 10.40 -5.70
N ALA A 83 -14.80 10.47 -5.90
CA ALA A 83 -15.41 10.89 -7.17
C ALA A 83 -15.01 12.32 -7.56
N GLU A 84 -15.04 13.26 -6.61
CA GLU A 84 -14.61 14.65 -6.83
C GLU A 84 -13.16 14.72 -7.28
N TRP A 85 -12.28 13.98 -6.60
CA TRP A 85 -10.87 13.92 -6.98
C TRP A 85 -10.66 13.28 -8.36
N LEU A 86 -11.35 12.17 -8.65
CA LEU A 86 -11.25 11.45 -9.93
C LEU A 86 -11.78 12.25 -11.12
N LEU A 87 -12.76 13.13 -10.89
CA LEU A 87 -13.27 14.08 -11.89
C LEU A 87 -12.26 15.18 -12.18
N SER A 88 -11.58 15.66 -11.15
CA SER A 88 -10.52 16.67 -11.28
C SER A 88 -9.23 16.11 -11.91
N ASN A 89 -9.05 14.78 -11.89
CA ASN A 89 -7.86 14.08 -12.39
C ASN A 89 -8.24 13.03 -13.46
N PRO A 90 -8.62 13.44 -14.68
CA PRO A 90 -9.14 12.53 -15.71
C PRO A 90 -8.10 11.59 -16.32
N GLY A 91 -6.82 11.83 -16.14
CA GLY A 91 -5.70 11.04 -16.73
C GLY A 91 -5.51 9.65 -16.14
N TYR A 92 -6.19 9.29 -15.06
CA TYR A 92 -6.02 7.99 -14.41
C TYR A 92 -7.04 6.95 -14.92
N VAL A 93 -6.55 5.73 -15.14
CA VAL A 93 -7.35 4.51 -15.24
C VAL A 93 -7.48 3.93 -13.84
N ILE A 94 -8.67 3.43 -13.51
CA ILE A 94 -9.03 3.02 -12.15
C ILE A 94 -9.33 1.52 -12.14
N VAL A 95 -8.71 0.80 -11.22
CA VAL A 95 -9.04 -0.61 -10.94
C VAL A 95 -9.68 -0.68 -9.55
N LEU A 96 -10.91 -1.15 -9.49
CA LEU A 96 -11.65 -1.38 -8.25
C LEU A 96 -11.44 -2.84 -7.81
N GLU A 97 -10.68 -3.03 -6.75
CA GLU A 97 -10.33 -4.35 -6.23
C GLU A 97 -11.23 -4.73 -5.07
N GLY A 98 -12.09 -5.73 -5.27
CA GLY A 98 -13.01 -6.21 -4.25
C GLY A 98 -12.44 -7.37 -3.44
N HIS A 99 -12.63 -7.30 -2.13
CA HIS A 99 -12.11 -8.26 -1.16
C HIS A 99 -13.20 -8.73 -0.20
N ALA A 100 -12.97 -9.90 0.40
CA ALA A 100 -13.81 -10.50 1.42
C ALA A 100 -12.97 -10.94 2.63
N ASP A 101 -13.63 -11.23 3.76
CA ASP A 101 -12.99 -11.89 4.89
C ASP A 101 -12.74 -13.39 4.59
N GLU A 102 -12.02 -14.10 5.48
CA GLU A 102 -11.63 -15.49 5.24
C GLU A 102 -12.77 -16.52 5.39
N ARG A 103 -13.93 -16.14 5.90
CA ARG A 103 -15.07 -17.06 6.12
C ARG A 103 -15.73 -17.45 4.80
N GLY A 104 -16.14 -18.71 4.71
CA GLY A 104 -16.80 -19.25 3.52
C GLY A 104 -15.84 -19.80 2.46
N THR A 105 -16.40 -20.24 1.33
CA THR A 105 -15.64 -20.84 0.24
C THR A 105 -14.91 -19.79 -0.59
N ARG A 106 -13.91 -20.21 -1.33
CA ARG A 106 -13.14 -19.35 -2.22
C ARG A 106 -14.02 -18.76 -3.32
N GLU A 107 -14.84 -19.60 -3.94
CA GLU A 107 -15.74 -19.23 -5.04
C GLU A 107 -16.77 -18.20 -4.58
N TYR A 108 -17.37 -18.42 -3.42
CA TYR A 108 -18.32 -17.48 -2.82
C TYR A 108 -17.67 -16.11 -2.57
N ASN A 109 -16.49 -16.10 -1.95
CA ASN A 109 -15.78 -14.85 -1.63
C ASN A 109 -15.32 -14.12 -2.88
N LEU A 110 -14.92 -14.85 -3.94
CA LEU A 110 -14.57 -14.23 -5.21
C LEU A 110 -15.80 -13.52 -5.82
N ALA A 111 -16.97 -14.15 -5.80
CA ALA A 111 -18.21 -13.56 -6.27
C ALA A 111 -18.65 -12.36 -5.40
N LEU A 112 -18.51 -12.46 -4.06
CA LEU A 112 -18.82 -11.37 -3.14
C LEU A 112 -17.92 -10.17 -3.35
N GLY A 113 -16.60 -10.38 -3.47
CA GLY A 113 -15.66 -9.31 -3.77
C GLY A 113 -15.97 -8.61 -5.10
N PHE A 114 -16.36 -9.37 -6.13
CA PHE A 114 -16.78 -8.80 -7.41
C PHE A 114 -18.02 -7.92 -7.27
N ARG A 115 -19.06 -8.36 -6.54
CA ARG A 115 -20.26 -7.55 -6.27
C ARG A 115 -19.94 -6.26 -5.52
N ARG A 116 -19.01 -6.29 -4.56
CA ARG A 116 -18.52 -5.10 -3.85
C ARG A 116 -17.87 -4.10 -4.80
N ALA A 117 -16.95 -4.57 -5.65
CA ALA A 117 -16.29 -3.74 -6.66
C ALA A 117 -17.31 -3.15 -7.66
N GLN A 118 -18.33 -3.91 -8.07
CA GLN A 118 -19.42 -3.40 -8.92
C GLN A 118 -20.25 -2.31 -8.23
N SER A 119 -20.62 -2.48 -6.96
CA SER A 119 -21.37 -1.45 -6.23
C SER A 119 -20.61 -0.13 -6.16
N VAL A 120 -19.27 -0.18 -5.99
CA VAL A 120 -18.41 1.01 -6.04
C VAL A 120 -18.38 1.59 -7.45
N GLN A 121 -18.22 0.76 -8.48
CA GLN A 121 -18.22 1.21 -9.87
C GLN A 121 -19.52 1.94 -10.23
N GLU A 122 -20.67 1.34 -9.93
CA GLU A 122 -21.98 1.92 -10.20
C GLU A 122 -22.15 3.27 -9.49
N TYR A 123 -21.69 3.36 -8.25
CA TYR A 123 -21.76 4.61 -7.50
C TYR A 123 -20.87 5.71 -8.11
N LEU A 124 -19.63 5.41 -8.46
CA LEU A 124 -18.71 6.37 -9.08
C LEU A 124 -19.23 6.83 -10.46
N VAL A 125 -19.82 5.92 -11.26
CA VAL A 125 -20.47 6.27 -12.53
C VAL A 125 -21.65 7.20 -12.28
N ALA A 126 -22.49 6.93 -11.28
CA ALA A 126 -23.60 7.80 -10.91
C ALA A 126 -23.14 9.20 -10.44
N ARG A 127 -21.90 9.31 -9.94
CA ARG A 127 -21.24 10.58 -9.59
C ARG A 127 -20.55 11.28 -10.78
N GLY A 128 -20.59 10.69 -11.98
CA GLY A 128 -20.07 11.29 -13.20
C GLY A 128 -18.71 10.80 -13.65
N VAL A 129 -18.07 9.86 -12.91
CA VAL A 129 -16.81 9.27 -13.34
C VAL A 129 -17.06 8.37 -14.56
N SER A 130 -16.29 8.54 -15.63
CA SER A 130 -16.46 7.75 -16.85
C SER A 130 -16.26 6.24 -16.61
N GLY A 131 -17.26 5.44 -16.95
CA GLY A 131 -17.20 3.98 -16.83
C GLY A 131 -16.09 3.35 -17.67
N LEU A 132 -15.64 4.01 -18.73
CA LEU A 132 -14.53 3.54 -19.58
C LEU A 132 -13.18 3.55 -18.83
N ARG A 133 -13.06 4.37 -17.78
CA ARG A 133 -11.88 4.44 -16.92
C ARG A 133 -11.89 3.40 -15.80
N LEU A 134 -13.04 2.78 -15.52
CA LEU A 134 -13.26 1.93 -14.36
C LEU A 134 -13.20 0.45 -14.76
N LYS A 135 -12.32 -0.30 -14.13
CA LYS A 135 -12.23 -1.75 -14.25
C LYS A 135 -12.48 -2.38 -12.89
N THR A 136 -13.20 -3.51 -12.85
CA THR A 136 -13.44 -4.26 -11.62
C THR A 136 -12.61 -5.53 -11.59
N ARG A 137 -12.10 -5.87 -10.42
CA ARG A 137 -11.39 -7.12 -10.14
C ARG A 137 -11.77 -7.62 -8.76
N SER A 138 -11.85 -8.93 -8.58
CA SER A 138 -12.02 -9.53 -7.27
C SER A 138 -10.83 -10.40 -6.91
N TYR A 139 -10.39 -10.29 -5.68
CA TYR A 139 -9.44 -11.21 -5.05
C TYR A 139 -10.13 -12.09 -4.01
N GLY A 140 -11.44 -11.89 -3.76
CA GLY A 140 -12.12 -12.63 -2.71
C GLY A 140 -11.37 -12.53 -1.38
N LYS A 141 -11.03 -13.65 -0.77
CA LYS A 141 -10.28 -13.74 0.49
C LYS A 141 -8.76 -13.94 0.34
N GLU A 142 -8.25 -13.94 -0.90
CA GLU A 142 -6.86 -14.34 -1.19
C GLU A 142 -5.81 -13.25 -0.86
N ARG A 143 -6.25 -12.00 -0.61
CA ARG A 143 -5.37 -10.88 -0.28
C ARG A 143 -5.86 -10.15 0.98
N PRO A 144 -5.77 -10.77 2.15
CA PRO A 144 -6.13 -10.12 3.41
C PRO A 144 -5.12 -9.00 3.75
N VAL A 145 -5.59 -7.91 4.36
CA VAL A 145 -4.73 -6.87 4.96
C VAL A 145 -4.46 -7.16 6.43
N GLU A 146 -5.34 -7.94 7.07
CA GLU A 146 -5.18 -8.39 8.44
C GLU A 146 -5.34 -9.91 8.50
N ILE A 147 -4.39 -10.58 9.16
CA ILE A 147 -4.39 -12.04 9.31
C ILE A 147 -4.62 -12.35 10.79
N CYS A 148 -5.87 -12.46 11.18
CA CYS A 148 -6.30 -12.96 12.48
C CYS A 148 -7.76 -13.42 12.43
N SER A 149 -8.14 -14.33 13.34
CA SER A 149 -9.50 -14.88 13.41
C SER A 149 -10.39 -14.08 14.38
N SER A 150 -10.52 -12.77 14.14
CA SER A 150 -11.38 -11.89 14.92
C SER A 150 -12.16 -10.92 14.05
N GLU A 151 -13.33 -10.46 14.53
CA GLU A 151 -14.18 -9.53 13.78
C GLU A 151 -13.44 -8.25 13.40
N ARG A 152 -12.54 -7.76 14.25
CA ARG A 152 -11.71 -6.59 13.94
C ARG A 152 -10.85 -6.75 12.67
N CYS A 153 -10.31 -7.97 12.43
CA CYS A 153 -9.56 -8.25 11.21
C CYS A 153 -10.50 -8.47 10.03
N TYR A 154 -11.60 -9.17 10.25
CA TYR A 154 -12.61 -9.44 9.21
C TYR A 154 -13.18 -8.15 8.64
N GLU A 155 -13.50 -7.18 9.49
CA GLU A 155 -14.02 -5.87 9.08
C GLU A 155 -13.07 -5.14 8.12
N LYS A 156 -11.77 -5.13 8.38
CA LYS A 156 -10.77 -4.52 7.50
C LYS A 156 -10.60 -5.30 6.18
N ASN A 157 -10.82 -6.61 6.20
CA ASN A 157 -10.72 -7.44 5.00
C ASN A 157 -11.93 -7.27 4.07
N ARG A 158 -13.12 -6.95 4.61
CA ARG A 158 -14.34 -6.68 3.83
C ARG A 158 -14.28 -5.28 3.21
N ARG A 159 -13.56 -5.14 2.11
CA ARG A 159 -13.29 -3.83 1.51
C ARG A 159 -13.32 -3.85 -0.02
N THR A 160 -13.40 -2.67 -0.60
CA THR A 160 -12.98 -2.40 -1.98
C THR A 160 -11.89 -1.34 -1.95
N VAL A 161 -10.83 -1.57 -2.73
CA VAL A 161 -9.69 -0.65 -2.87
C VAL A 161 -9.73 -0.05 -4.26
N THR A 162 -9.63 1.27 -4.34
CA THR A 162 -9.49 2.03 -5.59
C THR A 162 -8.01 2.18 -5.91
N ILE A 163 -7.54 1.50 -6.96
CA ILE A 163 -6.17 1.56 -7.43
C ILE A 163 -6.10 2.45 -8.66
N LEU A 164 -5.19 3.40 -8.65
CA LEU A 164 -4.92 4.28 -9.78
C LEU A 164 -3.77 3.73 -10.61
N SER A 165 -3.86 3.88 -11.93
CA SER A 165 -2.74 3.73 -12.84
C SER A 165 -2.80 4.82 -13.89
N GLN A 166 -1.66 5.34 -14.29
CA GLN A 166 -1.62 6.30 -15.39
C GLN A 166 -2.04 5.60 -16.68
N SER A 167 -2.86 6.27 -17.49
CA SER A 167 -3.12 5.77 -18.82
C SER A 167 -1.85 5.95 -19.63
N LEU A 168 -1.34 4.86 -20.20
CA LEU A 168 -0.31 4.95 -21.25
C LEU A 168 -0.99 5.64 -22.44
N SER A 169 -0.72 6.92 -22.61
CA SER A 169 -1.11 7.72 -23.77
C SER A 169 -0.23 7.39 -24.96
#